data_f509b5b26dcbddb9e5d9f09c969e0cda
#
_entry.id   f509b5b26dcbddb9e5d9f09c969e0cda
#
_cell.length_a   1.000
_cell.length_b   1.000
_cell.length_c   1.000
_cell.angle_alpha   90.00
_cell.angle_beta   90.00
_cell.angle_gamma   90.00
#
_symmetry.space_group_name_H-M   'P 1'
#
loop_
_entity.id
_entity.type
_entity.pdbx_description
1 polymer ?
#
loop_
_entity_poly.entity_id
_entity_poly.type
_entity_poly.pdbx_seq_one_letter_code
_entity_poly.pdbx_strand_id
1 'polypeptide(L)'
;MFKKILFITLSLSIVSCEQMEEKDFNTVASEFVSDYAKLFPDETPLSKTNAELPNLHIPDAPTMDSVKIFYDHFSEAMNHFDSTQMTISVRGGFNKIKNILKNINAYLIDYQTSPAVFNVRYGFQRILNSSFDTPEHRLQILFDKLDKVPAFYEAAKSQLKNANFHQTNKTIEDHLQTYQFFDKTLPDFIATKHHITPQYQARLEAAKLAIKDYVAYVESLRLI
;
A
#
# COMPACT_ATOMS: atom_id res chain seq x y z
N MET A 1 6.80 0.03 -60.78
CA MET A 1 6.73 1.10 -59.73
C MET A 1 5.72 0.78 -58.62
N PHE A 2 4.64 0.08 -58.91
CA PHE A 2 3.58 -0.24 -57.92
C PHE A 2 3.97 -1.22 -56.79
N LYS A 3 4.92 -2.13 -56.98
CA LYS A 3 5.33 -3.10 -55.92
C LYS A 3 6.11 -2.54 -54.74
N LYS A 4 6.80 -1.39 -54.92
CA LYS A 4 7.59 -0.76 -53.85
C LYS A 4 6.71 0.08 -52.91
N ILE A 5 5.58 0.61 -53.36
CA ILE A 5 4.67 1.44 -52.58
C ILE A 5 3.84 0.59 -51.60
N LEU A 6 3.52 -0.64 -51.97
CA LEU A 6 2.75 -1.55 -51.13
C LEU A 6 3.54 -2.05 -49.90
N PHE A 7 4.88 -2.15 -50.00
CA PHE A 7 5.73 -2.58 -48.88
C PHE A 7 5.94 -1.45 -47.83
N ILE A 8 5.92 -0.20 -48.27
CA ILE A 8 6.11 0.95 -47.37
C ILE A 8 4.83 1.23 -46.56
N THR A 9 3.65 1.03 -47.14
CA THR A 9 2.37 1.20 -46.45
C THR A 9 2.12 0.12 -45.40
N LEU A 10 2.58 -1.10 -45.61
CA LEU A 10 2.42 -2.19 -44.63
C LEU A 10 3.34 -2.03 -43.40
N SER A 11 4.55 -1.50 -43.58
CA SER A 11 5.47 -1.22 -42.47
C SER A 11 5.03 -0.02 -41.61
N LEU A 12 4.38 0.98 -42.19
CA LEU A 12 3.81 2.13 -41.44
C LEU A 12 2.59 1.76 -40.62
N SER A 13 1.77 0.79 -41.03
CA SER A 13 0.60 0.36 -40.25
C SER A 13 0.99 -0.43 -39.00
N ILE A 14 2.07 -1.19 -39.01
CA ILE A 14 2.55 -1.96 -37.85
C ILE A 14 3.08 -1.03 -36.77
N VAL A 15 3.90 -0.03 -37.14
CA VAL A 15 4.46 0.95 -36.21
C VAL A 15 3.37 1.83 -35.58
N SER A 16 2.32 2.16 -36.32
CA SER A 16 1.18 2.95 -35.81
C SER A 16 0.35 2.17 -34.79
N CYS A 17 0.21 0.87 -34.95
CA CYS A 17 -0.56 0.03 -34.02
C CYS A 17 0.16 -0.15 -32.68
N GLU A 18 1.48 -0.41 -32.73
CA GLU A 18 2.32 -0.52 -31.55
C GLU A 18 2.37 0.79 -30.71
N GLN A 19 2.51 1.93 -31.34
CA GLN A 19 2.49 3.23 -30.67
C GLN A 19 1.12 3.55 -30.05
N MET A 20 0.03 3.12 -30.63
CA MET A 20 -1.31 3.34 -30.10
C MET A 20 -1.55 2.49 -28.86
N GLU A 21 -1.15 1.24 -28.86
CA GLU A 21 -1.26 0.34 -27.72
C GLU A 21 -0.42 0.81 -26.51
N GLU A 22 0.81 1.29 -26.75
CA GLU A 22 1.66 1.88 -25.70
C GLU A 22 1.06 3.16 -25.12
N LYS A 23 0.44 4.00 -25.92
CA LYS A 23 -0.23 5.22 -25.46
C LYS A 23 -1.43 4.87 -24.57
N ASP A 24 -2.22 3.88 -24.95
CA ASP A 24 -3.39 3.42 -24.20
C ASP A 24 -2.93 2.80 -22.87
N PHE A 25 -1.88 1.97 -22.89
CA PHE A 25 -1.28 1.43 -21.67
C PHE A 25 -0.77 2.54 -20.73
N ASN A 26 -0.08 3.56 -21.24
CA ASN A 26 0.43 4.66 -20.42
C ASN A 26 -0.70 5.45 -19.73
N THR A 27 -1.86 5.57 -20.38
CA THR A 27 -3.05 6.18 -19.77
C THR A 27 -3.55 5.34 -18.60
N VAL A 28 -3.77 4.03 -18.80
CA VAL A 28 -4.18 3.09 -17.75
C VAL A 28 -3.16 3.03 -16.62
N ALA A 29 -1.87 3.04 -16.93
CA ALA A 29 -0.81 3.04 -15.92
C ALA A 29 -0.80 4.31 -15.06
N SER A 30 -1.09 5.47 -15.66
CA SER A 30 -1.21 6.74 -14.93
C SER A 30 -2.40 6.75 -13.99
N GLU A 31 -3.55 6.27 -14.43
CA GLU A 31 -4.76 6.11 -13.61
C GLU A 31 -4.50 5.13 -12.46
N PHE A 32 -3.88 3.97 -12.76
CA PHE A 32 -3.49 2.99 -11.74
C PHE A 32 -2.65 3.62 -10.65
N VAL A 33 -1.59 4.35 -11.00
CA VAL A 33 -0.69 4.98 -10.02
C VAL A 33 -1.42 6.00 -9.16
N SER A 34 -2.30 6.81 -9.77
CA SER A 34 -3.09 7.82 -9.06
C SER A 34 -4.04 7.18 -8.05
N ASP A 35 -4.78 6.15 -8.45
CA ASP A 35 -5.78 5.51 -7.59
C ASP A 35 -5.15 4.59 -6.56
N TYR A 36 -4.06 3.90 -6.92
CA TYR A 36 -3.25 3.13 -5.97
C TYR A 36 -2.72 4.00 -4.82
N ALA A 37 -2.23 5.20 -5.14
CA ALA A 37 -1.73 6.13 -4.12
C ALA A 37 -2.81 6.56 -3.11
N LYS A 38 -4.06 6.68 -3.54
CA LYS A 38 -5.19 7.01 -2.66
C LYS A 38 -5.57 5.85 -1.75
N LEU A 39 -5.58 4.62 -2.29
CA LEU A 39 -5.97 3.42 -1.56
C LEU A 39 -4.85 2.88 -0.66
N PHE A 40 -3.60 2.97 -1.10
CA PHE A 40 -2.43 2.43 -0.41
C PHE A 40 -1.38 3.52 -0.15
N PRO A 41 -1.71 4.56 0.62
CA PRO A 41 -0.79 5.67 0.89
C PRO A 41 0.48 5.20 1.60
N ASP A 42 0.39 4.12 2.39
CA ASP A 42 1.53 3.54 3.10
C ASP A 42 2.51 2.82 2.18
N GLU A 43 2.09 2.38 1.01
CA GLU A 43 2.93 1.67 0.05
C GLU A 43 3.45 2.57 -1.08
N THR A 44 2.86 3.74 -1.23
CA THR A 44 3.25 4.70 -2.27
C THR A 44 4.49 5.48 -1.83
N PRO A 45 5.54 5.58 -2.66
CA PRO A 45 6.70 6.40 -2.34
C PRO A 45 6.29 7.84 -2.06
N LEU A 46 6.79 8.42 -0.97
CA LEU A 46 6.59 9.83 -0.69
C LEU A 46 7.20 10.67 -1.83
N SER A 47 6.40 11.55 -2.41
CA SER A 47 6.78 12.48 -3.47
C SER A 47 6.10 13.82 -3.25
N LYS A 48 6.56 14.89 -3.93
CA LYS A 48 5.93 16.21 -3.79
C LYS A 48 4.44 16.21 -4.16
N THR A 49 4.04 15.31 -5.04
CA THR A 49 2.65 15.20 -5.52
C THR A 49 1.73 14.40 -4.60
N ASN A 50 2.28 13.59 -3.70
CA ASN A 50 1.52 12.78 -2.75
C ASN A 50 1.91 13.02 -1.27
N ALA A 51 2.69 14.06 -1.00
CA ALA A 51 3.04 14.48 0.36
C ALA A 51 1.81 14.89 1.19
N GLU A 52 0.70 15.24 0.54
CA GLU A 52 -0.58 15.56 1.16
C GLU A 52 -1.45 14.32 1.45
N LEU A 53 -0.96 13.10 1.16
CA LEU A 53 -1.66 11.84 1.41
C LEU A 53 -1.11 11.11 2.66
N PRO A 54 -1.13 11.72 3.85
CA PRO A 54 -0.53 11.13 5.06
C PRO A 54 -1.46 10.13 5.75
N ASN A 55 -2.49 9.67 5.08
CA ASN A 55 -3.50 8.84 5.70
C ASN A 55 -3.05 7.38 5.78
N LEU A 56 -3.16 6.82 6.98
CA LEU A 56 -3.10 5.38 7.18
C LEU A 56 -4.29 4.73 6.48
N HIS A 57 -4.05 3.68 5.69
CA HIS A 57 -5.10 2.86 5.11
C HIS A 57 -5.85 2.15 6.24
N ILE A 58 -7.08 2.55 6.51
CA ILE A 58 -7.94 1.90 7.52
C ILE A 58 -8.72 0.80 6.82
N PRO A 59 -8.56 -0.48 7.20
CA PRO A 59 -9.17 -1.61 6.51
C PRO A 59 -10.63 -1.81 6.94
N ASP A 60 -11.46 -0.76 6.91
CA ASP A 60 -12.89 -0.88 7.14
C ASP A 60 -13.64 -1.44 5.93
N ALA A 61 -14.90 -1.82 6.08
CA ALA A 61 -15.66 -2.44 5.00
C ALA A 61 -15.74 -1.58 3.74
N PRO A 62 -16.04 -0.25 3.80
CA PRO A 62 -16.04 0.59 2.61
C PRO A 62 -14.69 0.68 1.90
N THR A 63 -13.61 0.71 2.66
CA THR A 63 -12.26 0.72 2.10
C THR A 63 -11.93 -0.60 1.42
N MET A 64 -12.29 -1.73 2.04
CA MET A 64 -12.07 -3.05 1.45
C MET A 64 -12.90 -3.27 0.17
N ASP A 65 -14.13 -2.76 0.12
CA ASP A 65 -14.95 -2.74 -1.10
C ASP A 65 -14.26 -1.91 -2.20
N SER A 66 -13.71 -0.75 -1.86
CA SER A 66 -12.96 0.10 -2.80
C SER A 66 -11.70 -0.59 -3.32
N VAL A 67 -10.98 -1.32 -2.46
CA VAL A 67 -9.80 -2.13 -2.87
C VAL A 67 -10.22 -3.24 -3.84
N LYS A 68 -11.37 -3.88 -3.60
CA LYS A 68 -11.88 -4.92 -4.50
C LYS A 68 -12.27 -4.34 -5.86
N ILE A 69 -13.00 -3.22 -5.90
CA ILE A 69 -13.38 -2.52 -7.14
C ILE A 69 -12.13 -2.11 -7.92
N PHE A 70 -11.11 -1.56 -7.25
CA PHE A 70 -9.84 -1.21 -7.85
C PHE A 70 -9.15 -2.43 -8.48
N TYR A 71 -9.06 -3.54 -7.74
CA TYR A 71 -8.46 -4.76 -8.22
C TYR A 71 -9.18 -5.31 -9.46
N ASP A 72 -10.50 -5.42 -9.40
CA ASP A 72 -11.32 -5.96 -10.49
C ASP A 72 -11.14 -5.10 -11.76
N HIS A 73 -11.25 -3.76 -11.63
CA HIS A 73 -11.09 -2.81 -12.73
C HIS A 73 -9.73 -2.92 -13.42
N PHE A 74 -8.64 -2.82 -12.66
CA PHE A 74 -7.30 -2.83 -13.26
C PHE A 74 -6.85 -4.23 -13.68
N SER A 75 -7.34 -5.30 -13.06
CA SER A 75 -7.08 -6.66 -13.54
C SER A 75 -7.71 -6.90 -14.89
N GLU A 76 -8.93 -6.44 -15.11
CA GLU A 76 -9.61 -6.50 -16.41
C GLU A 76 -8.85 -5.64 -17.45
N ALA A 77 -8.57 -4.37 -17.13
CA ALA A 77 -7.84 -3.49 -18.03
C ALA A 77 -6.49 -4.06 -18.47
N MET A 78 -5.73 -4.66 -17.54
CA MET A 78 -4.42 -5.24 -17.84
C MET A 78 -4.48 -6.50 -18.71
N ASN A 79 -5.62 -7.19 -18.80
CA ASN A 79 -5.80 -8.35 -19.67
C ASN A 79 -6.01 -7.97 -21.14
N HIS A 80 -6.31 -6.69 -21.44
CA HIS A 80 -6.44 -6.20 -22.83
C HIS A 80 -5.11 -5.93 -23.51
N PHE A 81 -3.99 -5.92 -22.77
CA PHE A 81 -2.67 -5.61 -23.30
C PHE A 81 -1.84 -6.87 -23.55
N ASP A 82 -1.21 -6.93 -24.72
CA ASP A 82 -0.21 -7.97 -25.05
C ASP A 82 1.20 -7.45 -24.75
N SER A 83 1.78 -7.90 -23.66
CA SER A 83 3.12 -7.50 -23.25
C SER A 83 4.22 -7.87 -24.24
N THR A 84 3.98 -8.78 -25.19
CA THR A 84 4.95 -9.17 -26.22
C THR A 84 5.10 -8.10 -27.30
N GLN A 85 4.07 -7.26 -27.46
CA GLN A 85 4.04 -6.16 -28.42
C GLN A 85 4.61 -4.85 -27.83
N MET A 86 4.92 -4.84 -26.52
CA MET A 86 5.42 -3.64 -25.83
C MET A 86 6.94 -3.50 -25.96
N THR A 87 7.43 -2.24 -26.01
CA THR A 87 8.85 -1.95 -25.83
C THR A 87 9.35 -2.42 -24.46
N ILE A 88 10.66 -2.61 -24.30
CA ILE A 88 11.28 -3.08 -23.04
C ILE A 88 10.92 -2.15 -21.89
N SER A 89 10.91 -0.84 -22.12
CA SER A 89 10.60 0.17 -21.09
C SER A 89 9.15 0.04 -20.59
N VAL A 90 8.18 -0.02 -21.50
CA VAL A 90 6.75 -0.13 -21.19
C VAL A 90 6.43 -1.46 -20.55
N ARG A 91 7.02 -2.55 -21.04
CA ARG A 91 6.89 -3.91 -20.45
C ARG A 91 7.34 -3.96 -18.99
N GLY A 92 8.38 -3.19 -18.62
CA GLY A 92 8.80 -3.06 -17.22
C GLY A 92 7.69 -2.49 -16.32
N GLY A 93 7.01 -1.44 -16.77
CA GLY A 93 5.85 -0.85 -16.10
C GLY A 93 4.67 -1.83 -16.02
N PHE A 94 4.34 -2.50 -17.12
CA PHE A 94 3.30 -3.54 -17.17
C PHE A 94 3.53 -4.65 -16.14
N ASN A 95 4.72 -5.23 -16.10
CA ASN A 95 5.05 -6.28 -15.15
C ASN A 95 4.98 -5.80 -13.70
N LYS A 96 5.35 -4.55 -13.42
CA LYS A 96 5.25 -3.95 -12.10
C LYS A 96 3.79 -3.85 -11.65
N ILE A 97 2.88 -3.37 -12.51
CA ILE A 97 1.44 -3.30 -12.22
C ILE A 97 0.88 -4.70 -11.97
N LYS A 98 1.19 -5.68 -12.82
CA LYS A 98 0.74 -7.09 -12.64
C LYS A 98 1.20 -7.66 -11.30
N ASN A 99 2.43 -7.37 -10.86
CA ASN A 99 2.93 -7.80 -9.56
C ASN A 99 2.20 -7.10 -8.39
N ILE A 100 1.89 -5.82 -8.51
CA ILE A 100 1.10 -5.09 -7.49
C ILE A 100 -0.31 -5.70 -7.41
N LEU A 101 -0.98 -5.92 -8.53
CA LEU A 101 -2.30 -6.56 -8.58
C LEU A 101 -2.28 -7.96 -7.95
N LYS A 102 -1.23 -8.75 -8.21
CA LYS A 102 -1.05 -10.05 -7.56
C LYS A 102 -0.98 -9.92 -6.02
N ASN A 103 -0.27 -8.92 -5.51
CA ASN A 103 -0.17 -8.67 -4.07
C ASN A 103 -1.51 -8.21 -3.48
N ILE A 104 -2.24 -7.34 -4.19
CA ILE A 104 -3.60 -6.91 -3.78
C ILE A 104 -4.55 -8.11 -3.74
N ASN A 105 -4.49 -9.01 -4.72
CA ASN A 105 -5.31 -10.24 -4.71
C ASN A 105 -4.99 -11.12 -3.50
N ALA A 106 -3.71 -11.31 -3.19
CA ALA A 106 -3.30 -12.04 -1.99
C ALA A 106 -3.84 -11.37 -0.71
N TYR A 107 -3.73 -10.04 -0.60
CA TYR A 107 -4.30 -9.29 0.50
C TYR A 107 -5.82 -9.47 0.61
N LEU A 108 -6.57 -9.40 -0.52
CA LEU A 108 -8.01 -9.62 -0.56
C LEU A 108 -8.43 -11.05 -0.18
N ILE A 109 -7.56 -12.04 -0.40
CA ILE A 109 -7.79 -13.42 0.04
C ILE A 109 -7.55 -13.54 1.56
N ASP A 110 -6.52 -12.89 2.07
CA ASP A 110 -6.00 -13.10 3.41
C ASP A 110 -6.62 -12.19 4.47
N TYR A 111 -7.19 -11.01 4.12
CA TYR A 111 -7.58 -10.00 5.11
C TYR A 111 -8.65 -10.47 6.11
N GLN A 112 -9.45 -11.49 5.77
CA GLN A 112 -10.45 -12.05 6.67
C GLN A 112 -9.94 -13.24 7.53
N THR A 113 -8.78 -13.78 7.16
CA THR A 113 -8.28 -15.04 7.76
C THR A 113 -6.88 -14.92 8.35
N SER A 114 -6.12 -13.90 7.94
CA SER A 114 -4.73 -13.70 8.39
C SER A 114 -4.59 -12.41 9.18
N PRO A 115 -4.44 -12.47 10.49
CA PRO A 115 -4.17 -11.28 11.31
C PRO A 115 -2.82 -10.61 10.97
N ALA A 116 -1.92 -11.31 10.29
CA ALA A 116 -0.59 -10.80 9.91
C ALA A 116 -0.62 -9.65 8.88
N VAL A 117 -1.69 -9.55 8.08
CA VAL A 117 -1.79 -8.49 7.06
C VAL A 117 -1.99 -7.10 7.65
N PHE A 118 -2.39 -7.02 8.93
CA PHE A 118 -2.70 -5.76 9.60
C PHE A 118 -1.52 -5.29 10.47
N ASN A 119 -0.47 -4.73 9.88
CA ASN A 119 0.68 -4.22 10.63
C ASN A 119 1.08 -2.81 10.19
N VAL A 120 0.89 -1.84 11.08
CA VAL A 120 1.15 -0.42 10.80
C VAL A 120 2.64 -0.06 10.78
N ARG A 121 3.53 -0.87 11.38
CA ARG A 121 4.96 -0.54 11.57
C ARG A 121 5.66 -0.15 10.28
N TYR A 122 5.39 -0.88 9.20
CA TYR A 122 6.09 -0.68 7.92
C TYR A 122 5.83 0.70 7.32
N GLY A 123 4.60 1.21 7.42
CA GLY A 123 4.26 2.56 6.98
C GLY A 123 5.02 3.64 7.76
N PHE A 124 5.14 3.49 9.08
CA PHE A 124 5.93 4.39 9.92
C PHE A 124 7.42 4.31 9.62
N GLN A 125 7.99 3.11 9.49
CA GLN A 125 9.41 2.93 9.15
C GLN A 125 9.76 3.58 7.81
N ARG A 126 8.89 3.52 6.82
CA ARG A 126 9.11 4.19 5.53
C ARG A 126 9.23 5.70 5.67
N ILE A 127 8.38 6.33 6.49
CA ILE A 127 8.45 7.77 6.72
C ILE A 127 9.75 8.13 7.42
N LEU A 128 10.17 7.36 8.44
CA LEU A 128 11.44 7.58 9.14
C LEU A 128 12.64 7.50 8.22
N ASN A 129 12.64 6.53 7.31
CA ASN A 129 13.75 6.24 6.38
C ASN A 129 13.71 7.12 5.12
N SER A 130 12.65 7.91 4.93
CA SER A 130 12.53 8.78 3.76
C SER A 130 13.47 9.97 3.87
N SER A 131 14.19 10.25 2.78
CA SER A 131 14.99 11.48 2.61
C SER A 131 14.25 12.56 1.81
N PHE A 132 13.01 12.28 1.44
CA PHE A 132 12.27 13.06 0.45
C PHE A 132 11.84 14.45 0.96
N ASP A 133 11.65 14.62 2.29
CA ASP A 133 11.03 15.82 2.85
C ASP A 133 11.79 16.38 4.06
N THR A 134 11.39 17.56 4.50
CA THR A 134 11.96 18.14 5.73
C THR A 134 11.65 17.27 6.94
N PRO A 135 12.52 17.23 7.96
CA PRO A 135 12.23 16.50 9.18
C PRO A 135 10.91 16.92 9.84
N GLU A 136 10.58 18.22 9.79
CA GLU A 136 9.36 18.81 10.37
C GLU A 136 8.10 18.28 9.68
N HIS A 137 8.09 18.22 8.33
CA HIS A 137 6.94 17.72 7.59
C HIS A 137 6.77 16.20 7.79
N ARG A 138 7.85 15.44 7.81
CA ARG A 138 7.79 14.01 8.14
C ARG A 138 7.24 13.76 9.53
N LEU A 139 7.59 14.62 10.49
CA LEU A 139 7.05 14.55 11.85
C LEU A 139 5.54 14.81 11.88
N GLN A 140 5.06 15.80 11.11
CA GLN A 140 3.62 16.07 11.00
C GLN A 140 2.88 14.87 10.43
N ILE A 141 3.39 14.25 9.36
CA ILE A 141 2.84 13.02 8.77
C ILE A 141 2.78 11.88 9.82
N LEU A 142 3.84 11.71 10.62
CA LEU A 142 3.86 10.70 11.68
C LEU A 142 2.80 10.96 12.74
N PHE A 143 2.57 12.23 13.11
CA PHE A 143 1.55 12.61 14.10
C PHE A 143 0.13 12.31 13.60
N ASP A 144 -0.14 12.62 12.33
CA ASP A 144 -1.43 12.38 11.72
C ASP A 144 -1.72 10.88 11.58
N LYS A 145 -0.67 10.09 11.30
CA LYS A 145 -0.77 8.63 11.29
C LYS A 145 -0.99 8.04 12.68
N LEU A 146 -0.29 8.52 13.71
CA LEU A 146 -0.46 8.05 15.08
C LEU A 146 -1.91 8.15 15.54
N ASP A 147 -2.59 9.23 15.17
CA ASP A 147 -3.99 9.47 15.50
C ASP A 147 -4.94 8.43 14.88
N LYS A 148 -4.53 7.79 13.80
CA LYS A 148 -5.33 6.79 13.07
C LYS A 148 -5.07 5.33 13.51
N VAL A 149 -4.00 5.06 14.26
CA VAL A 149 -3.63 3.70 14.67
C VAL A 149 -4.72 2.98 15.46
N PRO A 150 -5.42 3.63 16.43
CA PRO A 150 -6.53 2.98 17.11
C PRO A 150 -7.65 2.55 16.16
N ALA A 151 -8.09 3.44 15.27
CA ALA A 151 -9.14 3.14 14.29
C ALA A 151 -8.72 2.03 13.31
N PHE A 152 -7.44 1.99 12.93
CA PHE A 152 -6.89 0.92 12.09
C PHE A 152 -7.07 -0.46 12.74
N TYR A 153 -6.66 -0.62 14.00
CA TYR A 153 -6.75 -1.91 14.67
C TYR A 153 -8.18 -2.32 15.03
N GLU A 154 -9.07 -1.36 15.32
CA GLU A 154 -10.49 -1.64 15.47
C GLU A 154 -11.11 -2.16 14.17
N ALA A 155 -10.81 -1.51 13.04
CA ALA A 155 -11.24 -1.98 11.73
C ALA A 155 -10.67 -3.38 11.43
N ALA A 156 -9.36 -3.60 11.68
CA ALA A 156 -8.71 -4.89 11.48
C ALA A 156 -9.40 -6.03 12.27
N LYS A 157 -9.74 -5.79 13.54
CA LYS A 157 -10.48 -6.76 14.36
C LYS A 157 -11.85 -7.09 13.74
N SER A 158 -12.56 -6.10 13.23
CA SER A 158 -13.89 -6.28 12.63
C SER A 158 -13.85 -7.07 11.30
N GLN A 159 -12.74 -7.05 10.58
CA GLN A 159 -12.57 -7.78 9.32
C GLN A 159 -12.24 -9.27 9.54
N LEU A 160 -11.54 -9.61 10.62
CA LEU A 160 -11.14 -11.00 10.90
C LEU A 160 -12.35 -11.86 11.26
N LYS A 161 -12.63 -12.88 10.45
CA LYS A 161 -13.77 -13.80 10.63
C LYS A 161 -13.34 -15.21 11.04
N ASN A 162 -12.25 -15.72 10.43
CA ASN A 162 -11.78 -17.09 10.61
C ASN A 162 -10.25 -17.12 10.62
N ALA A 163 -9.65 -16.69 11.73
CA ALA A 163 -8.19 -16.60 11.81
C ALA A 163 -7.51 -17.99 11.74
N ASN A 164 -6.46 -18.07 10.93
CA ASN A 164 -5.65 -19.29 10.81
C ASN A 164 -4.69 -19.40 12.00
N PHE A 165 -4.79 -20.49 12.75
CA PHE A 165 -3.98 -20.76 13.95
C PHE A 165 -2.46 -20.67 13.70
N HIS A 166 -1.95 -21.22 12.58
CA HIS A 166 -0.51 -21.19 12.29
C HIS A 166 0.04 -19.78 12.05
N GLN A 167 -0.78 -18.87 11.54
CA GLN A 167 -0.38 -17.48 11.32
C GLN A 167 -0.44 -16.64 12.60
N THR A 168 -1.19 -17.08 13.61
CA THR A 168 -1.41 -16.35 14.85
C THR A 168 -0.11 -16.13 15.64
N ASN A 169 0.73 -17.17 15.81
CA ASN A 169 1.98 -17.06 16.56
C ASN A 169 2.95 -16.05 15.94
N LYS A 170 3.17 -16.17 14.65
CA LYS A 170 4.03 -15.23 13.92
C LYS A 170 3.49 -13.81 13.99
N THR A 171 2.18 -13.66 13.88
CA THR A 171 1.52 -12.36 13.99
C THR A 171 1.75 -11.72 15.35
N ILE A 172 1.64 -12.49 16.44
CA ILE A 172 1.90 -12.00 17.80
C ILE A 172 3.34 -11.50 17.92
N GLU A 173 4.32 -12.28 17.47
CA GLU A 173 5.72 -11.88 17.47
C GLU A 173 5.96 -10.60 16.67
N ASP A 174 5.41 -10.49 15.46
CA ASP A 174 5.54 -9.32 14.60
C ASP A 174 4.89 -8.08 15.25
N HIS A 175 3.77 -8.24 15.95
CA HIS A 175 3.09 -7.13 16.65
C HIS A 175 3.78 -6.75 17.96
N LEU A 176 4.44 -7.67 18.65
CA LEU A 176 5.33 -7.34 19.77
C LEU A 176 6.53 -6.51 19.30
N GLN A 177 7.10 -6.82 18.13
CA GLN A 177 8.12 -5.98 17.51
C GLN A 177 7.55 -4.62 17.09
N THR A 178 6.31 -4.57 16.63
CA THR A 178 5.61 -3.33 16.33
C THR A 178 5.45 -2.51 17.61
N TYR A 179 5.00 -3.11 18.70
CA TYR A 179 4.91 -2.44 19.99
C TYR A 179 6.27 -1.86 20.43
N GLN A 180 7.36 -2.66 20.35
CA GLN A 180 8.71 -2.20 20.69
C GLN A 180 9.17 -1.02 19.81
N PHE A 181 8.79 -1.02 18.54
CA PHE A 181 9.08 0.10 17.64
C PHE A 181 8.40 1.40 18.13
N PHE A 182 7.13 1.33 18.54
CA PHE A 182 6.39 2.48 19.07
C PHE A 182 6.82 2.87 20.48
N ASP A 183 7.33 1.93 21.27
CA ASP A 183 7.77 2.17 22.65
C ASP A 183 9.16 2.79 22.74
N LYS A 184 10.05 2.48 21.80
CA LYS A 184 11.46 2.90 21.82
C LYS A 184 11.88 3.61 20.54
N THR A 185 11.86 2.94 19.40
CA THR A 185 12.50 3.43 18.17
C THR A 185 11.88 4.74 17.68
N LEU A 186 10.56 4.84 17.67
CA LEU A 186 9.86 6.03 17.22
C LEU A 186 10.05 7.21 18.18
N PRO A 187 9.89 7.06 19.52
CA PRO A 187 10.19 8.12 20.47
C PRO A 187 11.65 8.60 20.42
N ASP A 188 12.61 7.69 20.36
CA ASP A 188 14.03 8.02 20.29
C ASP A 188 14.34 8.84 19.02
N PHE A 189 13.81 8.45 17.88
CA PHE A 189 13.98 9.21 16.64
C PHE A 189 13.41 10.64 16.77
N ILE A 190 12.25 10.79 17.37
CA ILE A 190 11.61 12.09 17.52
C ILE A 190 12.38 12.95 18.54
N ALA A 191 12.78 12.38 19.66
CA ALA A 191 13.54 13.08 20.71
C ALA A 191 14.89 13.64 20.23
N THR A 192 15.51 13.00 19.24
CA THR A 192 16.79 13.51 18.66
C THR A 192 16.61 14.80 17.85
N LYS A 193 15.41 15.12 17.41
CA LYS A 193 15.15 16.21 16.45
C LYS A 193 14.11 17.23 16.92
N HIS A 194 13.25 16.87 17.88
CA HIS A 194 12.11 17.68 18.29
C HIS A 194 11.78 17.48 19.76
N HIS A 195 11.15 18.50 20.37
CA HIS A 195 10.56 18.34 21.68
C HIS A 195 9.30 17.48 21.63
N ILE A 196 9.24 16.46 22.47
CA ILE A 196 8.05 15.62 22.63
C ILE A 196 6.98 16.45 23.36
N THR A 197 5.93 16.80 22.64
CA THR A 197 4.79 17.52 23.22
C THR A 197 3.87 16.56 23.98
N PRO A 198 3.08 17.04 24.98
CA PRO A 198 2.08 16.22 25.65
C PRO A 198 1.06 15.60 24.68
N GLN A 199 0.72 16.31 23.61
CA GLN A 199 -0.20 15.86 22.60
C GLN A 199 0.36 14.68 21.77
N TYR A 200 1.65 14.74 21.44
CA TYR A 200 2.32 13.62 20.80
C TYR A 200 2.38 12.40 21.72
N GLN A 201 2.73 12.62 23.00
CA GLN A 201 2.77 11.54 23.97
C GLN A 201 1.41 10.85 24.11
N ALA A 202 0.31 11.59 24.15
CA ALA A 202 -1.03 11.03 24.24
C ALA A 202 -1.38 10.16 23.02
N ARG A 203 -1.05 10.61 21.80
CA ARG A 203 -1.27 9.84 20.57
C ARG A 203 -0.42 8.57 20.54
N LEU A 204 0.83 8.67 20.96
CA LEU A 204 1.73 7.52 21.03
C LEU A 204 1.22 6.46 22.01
N GLU A 205 0.78 6.87 23.20
CA GLU A 205 0.22 5.94 24.20
C GLU A 205 -1.08 5.31 23.68
N ALA A 206 -1.94 6.06 23.00
CA ALA A 206 -3.15 5.50 22.37
C ALA A 206 -2.80 4.47 21.29
N ALA A 207 -1.79 4.74 20.47
CA ALA A 207 -1.32 3.79 19.45
C ALA A 207 -0.74 2.51 20.10
N LYS A 208 0.09 2.65 21.13
CA LYS A 208 0.65 1.52 21.88
C LYS A 208 -0.43 0.64 22.53
N LEU A 209 -1.45 1.29 23.09
CA LEU A 209 -2.59 0.58 23.68
C LEU A 209 -3.37 -0.21 22.63
N ALA A 210 -3.64 0.39 21.48
CA ALA A 210 -4.32 -0.27 20.37
C ALA A 210 -3.54 -1.49 19.83
N ILE A 211 -2.21 -1.40 19.75
CA ILE A 211 -1.35 -2.54 19.36
C ILE A 211 -1.46 -3.68 20.38
N LYS A 212 -1.39 -3.37 21.68
CA LYS A 212 -1.55 -4.38 22.75
C LYS A 212 -2.91 -5.05 22.70
N ASP A 213 -3.95 -4.26 22.53
CA ASP A 213 -5.32 -4.75 22.46
C ASP A 213 -5.54 -5.64 21.24
N TYR A 214 -4.94 -5.29 20.09
CA TYR A 214 -4.95 -6.16 18.93
C TYR A 214 -4.21 -7.47 19.16
N VAL A 215 -3.05 -7.46 19.83
CA VAL A 215 -2.33 -8.69 20.21
C VAL A 215 -3.21 -9.58 21.10
N ALA A 216 -3.83 -9.02 22.13
CA ALA A 216 -4.74 -9.75 23.03
C ALA A 216 -5.94 -10.34 22.28
N TYR A 217 -6.51 -9.58 21.33
CA TYR A 217 -7.57 -10.08 20.45
C TYR A 217 -7.09 -11.27 19.60
N VAL A 218 -5.93 -11.17 18.95
CA VAL A 218 -5.35 -12.26 18.15
C VAL A 218 -5.06 -13.48 19.01
N GLU A 219 -4.57 -13.29 20.25
CA GLU A 219 -4.40 -14.38 21.22
C GLU A 219 -5.72 -15.08 21.54
N SER A 220 -6.80 -14.33 21.70
CA SER A 220 -8.11 -14.90 22.00
C SER A 220 -8.66 -15.78 20.87
N LEU A 221 -8.30 -15.49 19.61
CA LEU A 221 -8.70 -16.31 18.46
C LEU A 221 -8.10 -17.73 18.46
N ARG A 222 -7.08 -17.99 19.28
CA ARG A 222 -6.45 -19.31 19.43
C ARG A 222 -7.29 -20.27 20.29
N LEU A 223 -8.23 -19.75 21.03
CA LEU A 223 -9.01 -20.50 22.00
C LEU A 223 -10.36 -20.97 21.43
N ILE A 224 -10.65 -20.61 20.19
CA ILE A 224 -11.85 -20.98 19.47
C ILE A 224 -11.53 -22.05 18.42
#